data_6b5600e1c676a938e1da30678ccd3eb5
#
_entry.id   6b5600e1c676a938e1da30678ccd3eb5
#
_cell.length_a   1.000
_cell.length_b   1.000
_cell.length_c   1.000
_cell.angle_alpha   90.00
_cell.angle_beta   90.00
_cell.angle_gamma   90.00
#
_symmetry.space_group_name_H-M   'P 1'
#
loop_
_entity.id
_entity.type
_entity.pdbx_description
1 polymer ?
#
loop_
_entity_poly.entity_id
_entity_poly.type
_entity_poly.pdbx_seq_one_letter_code
_entity_poly.pdbx_strand_id
1 'polypeptide(L)'
;MNILITGKNGFLAKEITSYYKDRADVNLILTDRKTLDPRCFLAVKDFFDNNKIDIVIHAAVRGGKRGHHPDIADIFDNLSMFQNLTRFSDKFQIMFNFGSGAEFDRARIIDSLSEDRIQDVLPSDYYGLAKNLMSRQIVSLQSNIYNLR
;
A
#
# COMPACT_ATOMS: atom_id res chain seq x y z
N MET A 1 12.70 4.05 16.62
CA MET A 1 12.30 4.03 15.20
C MET A 1 10.79 4.16 15.10
N ASN A 2 10.26 5.11 14.29
CA ASN A 2 8.83 5.37 14.14
C ASN A 2 8.32 4.69 12.85
N ILE A 3 7.38 3.77 12.99
CA ILE A 3 6.79 3.04 11.86
C ILE A 3 5.32 3.42 11.73
N LEU A 4 4.95 4.07 10.63
CA LEU A 4 3.56 4.30 10.25
C LEU A 4 2.98 3.04 9.61
N ILE A 5 1.88 2.52 10.14
CA ILE A 5 1.12 1.42 9.52
C ILE A 5 -0.27 1.94 9.17
N THR A 6 -0.59 2.00 7.88
CA THR A 6 -1.94 2.36 7.42
C THR A 6 -2.85 1.14 7.41
N GLY A 7 -4.17 1.34 7.64
CA GLY A 7 -5.12 0.23 7.59
C GLY A 7 -5.04 -0.72 8.78
N LYS A 8 -4.85 -0.20 10.00
CA LYS A 8 -4.61 -0.96 11.25
C LYS A 8 -5.61 -2.10 11.54
N ASN A 9 -6.82 -2.04 10.98
CA ASN A 9 -7.85 -3.04 11.18
C ASN A 9 -7.73 -4.24 10.22
N GLY A 10 -6.85 -4.16 9.22
CA GLY A 10 -6.59 -5.21 8.23
C GLY A 10 -5.75 -6.35 8.80
N PHE A 11 -5.80 -7.52 8.13
CA PHE A 11 -5.06 -8.72 8.54
C PHE A 11 -3.56 -8.45 8.63
N LEU A 12 -2.94 -7.96 7.55
CA LEU A 12 -1.49 -7.71 7.51
C LEU A 12 -1.04 -6.73 8.59
N ALA A 13 -1.78 -5.64 8.79
CA ALA A 13 -1.44 -4.64 9.80
C ALA A 13 -1.48 -5.24 11.22
N LYS A 14 -2.43 -6.12 11.50
CA LYS A 14 -2.53 -6.81 12.80
C LYS A 14 -1.36 -7.76 13.03
N GLU A 15 -0.99 -8.56 12.03
CA GLU A 15 0.15 -9.48 12.12
C GLU A 15 1.47 -8.73 12.35
N ILE A 16 1.70 -7.65 11.59
CA ILE A 16 2.89 -6.82 11.77
C ILE A 16 2.90 -6.16 13.15
N THR A 17 1.75 -5.64 13.61
CA THR A 17 1.63 -5.07 14.95
C THR A 17 1.95 -6.10 16.03
N SER A 18 1.44 -7.32 15.88
CA SER A 18 1.72 -8.42 16.83
C SER A 18 3.21 -8.79 16.86
N TYR A 19 3.89 -8.78 15.72
CA TYR A 19 5.32 -9.05 15.63
C TYR A 19 6.17 -8.01 16.39
N TYR A 20 5.78 -6.73 16.29
CA TYR A 20 6.54 -5.63 16.90
C TYR A 20 6.10 -5.25 18.33
N LYS A 21 5.05 -5.85 18.89
CA LYS A 21 4.43 -5.43 20.16
C LYS A 21 5.39 -5.35 21.35
N ASP A 22 6.39 -6.25 21.38
CA ASP A 22 7.34 -6.37 22.49
C ASP A 22 8.71 -5.70 22.18
N ARG A 23 8.80 -4.94 21.07
CA ARG A 23 10.02 -4.27 20.64
C ARG A 23 10.06 -2.84 21.18
N ALA A 24 10.82 -2.62 22.25
CA ALA A 24 10.95 -1.29 22.91
C ALA A 24 11.66 -0.24 22.01
N ASP A 25 12.42 -0.67 21.01
CA ASP A 25 13.11 0.19 20.03
C ASP A 25 12.21 0.68 18.89
N VAL A 26 10.96 0.20 18.83
CA VAL A 26 10.00 0.51 17.77
C VAL A 26 8.76 1.20 18.34
N ASN A 27 8.42 2.35 17.79
CA ASN A 27 7.17 3.05 18.04
C ASN A 27 6.23 2.87 16.84
N LEU A 28 5.14 2.13 17.03
CA LEU A 28 4.13 1.87 15.99
C LEU A 28 3.06 2.95 16.01
N ILE A 29 2.89 3.63 14.88
CA ILE A 29 1.83 4.62 14.66
C ILE A 29 0.78 3.97 13.76
N LEU A 30 -0.29 3.49 14.39
CA LEU A 30 -1.34 2.70 13.74
C LEU A 30 -2.49 3.60 13.31
N THR A 31 -2.80 3.63 12.01
CA THR A 31 -3.84 4.51 11.48
C THR A 31 -4.96 3.77 10.76
N ASP A 32 -6.15 4.35 10.84
CA ASP A 32 -7.33 4.00 10.07
C ASP A 32 -7.97 5.26 9.47
N ARG A 33 -9.10 5.14 8.77
CA ARG A 33 -9.79 6.29 8.15
C ARG A 33 -10.16 7.42 9.10
N LYS A 34 -10.31 7.14 10.40
CA LYS A 34 -10.67 8.17 11.40
C LYS A 34 -9.47 8.96 11.87
N THR A 35 -8.29 8.33 11.90
CA THR A 35 -7.05 8.93 12.41
C THR A 35 -6.17 9.47 11.29
N LEU A 36 -6.14 8.81 10.13
CA LEU A 36 -5.49 9.26 8.91
C LEU A 36 -6.18 8.57 7.72
N ASP A 37 -6.98 9.30 6.95
CA ASP A 37 -7.47 8.82 5.66
C ASP A 37 -6.43 9.13 4.56
N PRO A 38 -5.71 8.13 4.06
CA PRO A 38 -4.65 8.38 3.08
C PRO A 38 -5.18 8.81 1.70
N ARG A 39 -6.50 8.77 1.48
CA ARG A 39 -7.12 9.33 0.26
C ARG A 39 -7.16 10.86 0.28
N CYS A 40 -7.11 11.45 1.46
CA CYS A 40 -7.14 12.90 1.64
C CYS A 40 -5.70 13.45 1.66
N PHE A 41 -5.29 14.14 0.60
CA PHE A 41 -3.96 14.71 0.49
C PHE A 41 -3.63 15.66 1.66
N LEU A 42 -4.57 16.53 2.04
CA LEU A 42 -4.34 17.49 3.14
C LEU A 42 -4.15 16.79 4.48
N ALA A 43 -4.88 15.70 4.74
CA ALA A 43 -4.70 14.91 5.96
C ALA A 43 -3.33 14.23 5.99
N VAL A 44 -2.87 13.70 4.84
CA VAL A 44 -1.54 13.08 4.73
C VAL A 44 -0.44 14.13 4.90
N LYS A 45 -0.59 15.30 4.27
CA LYS A 45 0.35 16.41 4.42
C LYS A 45 0.48 16.82 5.89
N ASP A 46 -0.65 17.13 6.53
CA ASP A 46 -0.69 17.56 7.93
C ASP A 46 -0.08 16.50 8.87
N PHE A 47 -0.34 15.23 8.57
CA PHE A 47 0.24 14.12 9.33
C PHE A 47 1.77 14.09 9.24
N PHE A 48 2.37 14.19 8.05
CA PHE A 48 3.82 14.19 7.88
C PHE A 48 4.49 15.48 8.37
N ASP A 49 3.79 16.60 8.34
CA ASP A 49 4.31 17.85 8.89
C ASP A 49 4.40 17.83 10.43
N ASN A 50 3.54 17.05 11.09
CA ASN A 50 3.47 16.96 12.55
C ASN A 50 4.11 15.69 13.15
N ASN A 51 4.51 14.73 12.33
CA ASN A 51 5.05 13.45 12.80
C ASN A 51 6.34 13.09 12.07
N LYS A 52 7.38 12.75 12.82
CA LYS A 52 8.60 12.17 12.26
C LYS A 52 8.37 10.68 12.04
N ILE A 53 8.42 10.24 10.79
CA ILE A 53 8.25 8.84 10.37
C ILE A 53 9.55 8.34 9.78
N ASP A 54 10.00 7.17 10.21
CA ASP A 54 11.18 6.51 9.64
C ASP A 54 10.79 5.51 8.55
N ILE A 55 9.72 4.72 8.80
CA ILE A 55 9.23 3.69 7.88
C ILE A 55 7.72 3.84 7.68
N VAL A 56 7.28 3.67 6.43
CA VAL A 56 5.84 3.55 6.09
C VAL A 56 5.53 2.12 5.67
N ILE A 57 4.54 1.51 6.30
CA ILE A 57 3.97 0.22 5.90
C ILE A 57 2.54 0.50 5.41
N HIS A 58 2.36 0.50 4.10
CA HIS A 58 1.07 0.80 3.48
C HIS A 58 0.22 -0.47 3.32
N ALA A 59 -0.56 -0.80 4.38
CA ALA A 59 -1.46 -1.94 4.40
C ALA A 59 -2.94 -1.57 4.20
N ALA A 60 -3.26 -0.28 4.07
CA ALA A 60 -4.62 0.15 3.74
C ALA A 60 -4.96 -0.24 2.30
N VAL A 61 -6.14 -0.80 2.11
CA VAL A 61 -6.62 -1.26 0.81
C VAL A 61 -8.15 -1.22 0.73
N ARG A 62 -8.68 -0.96 -0.46
CA ARG A 62 -10.07 -1.16 -0.82
C ARG A 62 -10.18 -2.34 -1.80
N GLY A 63 -11.18 -3.21 -1.64
CA GLY A 63 -11.37 -4.40 -2.48
C GLY A 63 -10.50 -5.59 -2.09
N GLY A 64 -10.39 -6.58 -2.97
CA GLY A 64 -9.55 -7.77 -2.80
C GLY A 64 -10.06 -8.86 -1.86
N LYS A 65 -11.13 -8.63 -1.11
CA LYS A 65 -11.74 -9.64 -0.22
C LYS A 65 -12.65 -10.58 -1.00
N ARG A 66 -12.77 -11.83 -0.56
CA ARG A 66 -13.80 -12.74 -1.06
C ARG A 66 -15.19 -12.12 -0.83
N GLY A 67 -16.06 -12.17 -1.85
CA GLY A 67 -17.40 -11.60 -1.81
C GLY A 67 -17.46 -10.08 -1.98
N HIS A 68 -16.34 -9.40 -2.19
CA HIS A 68 -16.35 -8.00 -2.59
C HIS A 68 -16.85 -7.88 -4.04
N HIS A 69 -17.89 -7.06 -4.23
CA HIS A 69 -18.34 -6.71 -5.57
C HIS A 69 -17.36 -5.71 -6.19
N PRO A 70 -16.85 -5.97 -7.40
CA PRO A 70 -15.95 -5.04 -8.08
C PRO A 70 -16.58 -3.68 -8.25
N ASP A 71 -15.83 -2.63 -7.89
CA ASP A 71 -16.26 -1.24 -7.97
C ASP A 71 -15.11 -0.40 -8.56
N ILE A 72 -15.42 0.48 -9.49
CA ILE A 72 -14.45 1.41 -10.08
C ILE A 72 -13.73 2.24 -9.01
N ALA A 73 -14.38 2.51 -7.89
CA ALA A 73 -13.78 3.17 -6.74
C ALA A 73 -12.61 2.37 -6.12
N ASP A 74 -12.48 1.07 -6.41
CA ASP A 74 -11.32 0.29 -5.98
C ASP A 74 -10.03 0.80 -6.64
N ILE A 75 -10.11 1.26 -7.90
CA ILE A 75 -8.97 1.89 -8.58
C ILE A 75 -8.65 3.24 -7.93
N PHE A 76 -9.62 4.13 -7.88
CA PHE A 76 -9.40 5.50 -7.44
C PHE A 76 -8.95 5.59 -5.99
N ASP A 77 -9.59 4.85 -5.08
CA ASP A 77 -9.26 4.86 -3.66
C ASP A 77 -7.84 4.31 -3.44
N ASN A 78 -7.48 3.17 -4.04
CA ASN A 78 -6.15 2.58 -3.86
C ASN A 78 -5.04 3.44 -4.46
N LEU A 79 -5.24 3.98 -5.66
CA LEU A 79 -4.26 4.88 -6.27
C LEU A 79 -4.10 6.19 -5.48
N SER A 80 -5.20 6.80 -5.03
CA SER A 80 -5.15 8.02 -4.22
C SER A 80 -4.40 7.80 -2.91
N MET A 81 -4.67 6.70 -2.20
CA MET A 81 -3.96 6.35 -0.97
C MET A 81 -2.45 6.22 -1.21
N PHE A 82 -2.09 5.45 -2.21
CA PHE A 82 -0.69 5.21 -2.57
C PHE A 82 0.01 6.51 -2.99
N GLN A 83 -0.58 7.25 -3.94
CA GLN A 83 0.02 8.47 -4.48
C GLN A 83 0.16 9.58 -3.43
N ASN A 84 -0.82 9.73 -2.54
CA ASN A 84 -0.73 10.73 -1.47
C ASN A 84 0.41 10.42 -0.50
N LEU A 85 0.67 9.13 -0.19
CA LEU A 85 1.81 8.75 0.65
C LEU A 85 3.15 8.95 -0.08
N THR A 86 3.23 8.55 -1.35
CA THR A 86 4.48 8.63 -2.14
C THR A 86 4.95 10.06 -2.40
N ARG A 87 4.03 11.05 -2.39
CA ARG A 87 4.40 12.48 -2.48
C ARG A 87 5.27 12.97 -1.34
N PHE A 88 5.31 12.25 -0.23
CA PHE A 88 6.13 12.57 0.95
C PHE A 88 7.31 11.60 1.11
N SER A 89 7.79 11.03 0.01
CA SER A 89 8.91 10.07 0.04
C SER A 89 10.21 10.66 0.59
N ASP A 90 10.36 11.96 0.61
CA ASP A 90 11.44 12.69 1.25
C ASP A 90 11.32 12.77 2.79
N LYS A 91 10.16 12.46 3.35
CA LYS A 91 9.85 12.52 4.80
C LYS A 91 10.06 11.20 5.54
N PHE A 92 10.44 10.13 4.84
CA PHE A 92 10.71 8.81 5.43
C PHE A 92 11.86 8.10 4.70
N GLN A 93 12.47 7.13 5.38
CA GLN A 93 13.61 6.39 4.81
C GLN A 93 13.16 5.34 3.80
N ILE A 94 12.05 4.65 4.07
CA ILE A 94 11.55 3.54 3.26
C ILE A 94 10.03 3.40 3.38
N MET A 95 9.39 3.01 2.28
CA MET A 95 7.98 2.61 2.26
C MET A 95 7.83 1.20 1.68
N PHE A 96 7.10 0.35 2.39
CA PHE A 96 6.64 -0.95 1.89
C PHE A 96 5.18 -0.86 1.49
N ASN A 97 4.90 -1.15 0.23
CA ASN A 97 3.56 -1.35 -0.31
C ASN A 97 3.29 -2.84 -0.45
N PHE A 98 2.08 -3.30 -0.16
CA PHE A 98 1.71 -4.69 -0.39
C PHE A 98 1.09 -4.83 -1.79
N GLY A 99 1.78 -5.59 -2.63
CA GLY A 99 1.31 -6.03 -3.92
C GLY A 99 0.28 -7.16 -3.82
N SER A 100 0.04 -7.82 -4.92
CA SER A 100 -0.89 -8.95 -5.01
C SER A 100 -0.66 -9.75 -6.28
N GLY A 101 -0.82 -11.06 -6.26
CA GLY A 101 -0.88 -11.87 -7.48
C GLY A 101 -1.95 -11.40 -8.47
N ALA A 102 -2.97 -10.66 -8.00
CA ALA A 102 -3.97 -10.05 -8.88
C ALA A 102 -3.40 -9.04 -9.88
N GLU A 103 -2.19 -8.51 -9.64
CA GLU A 103 -1.47 -7.63 -10.56
C GLU A 103 -1.20 -8.26 -11.93
N PHE A 104 -1.20 -9.59 -11.98
CA PHE A 104 -0.92 -10.39 -13.16
C PHE A 104 -2.17 -10.96 -13.83
N ASP A 105 -3.34 -10.40 -13.55
CA ASP A 105 -4.65 -10.80 -14.08
C ASP A 105 -5.11 -12.20 -13.64
N ARG A 106 -5.89 -12.23 -12.56
CA ARG A 106 -6.47 -13.48 -11.99
C ARG A 106 -7.37 -14.25 -12.93
N ALA A 107 -7.81 -13.66 -14.04
CA ALA A 107 -8.60 -14.33 -15.06
C ALA A 107 -7.75 -15.26 -15.95
N ARG A 108 -6.42 -15.19 -15.85
CA ARG A 108 -5.48 -16.00 -16.60
C ARG A 108 -4.80 -17.03 -15.71
N ILE A 109 -4.33 -18.11 -16.32
CA ILE A 109 -3.44 -19.05 -15.63
C ILE A 109 -2.11 -18.35 -15.45
N ILE A 110 -1.71 -18.15 -14.19
CA ILE A 110 -0.41 -17.60 -13.82
C ILE A 110 0.50 -18.80 -13.52
N ASP A 111 1.34 -19.17 -14.49
CA ASP A 111 2.32 -20.21 -14.32
C ASP A 111 3.72 -19.59 -14.42
N SER A 112 4.47 -19.66 -13.31
CA SER A 112 5.88 -19.25 -13.24
C SER A 112 6.17 -17.85 -13.82
N LEU A 113 5.29 -16.89 -13.57
CA LEU A 113 5.43 -15.54 -14.11
C LEU A 113 6.49 -14.74 -13.31
N SER A 114 7.47 -14.19 -14.01
CA SER A 114 8.48 -13.34 -13.40
C SER A 114 7.92 -11.94 -13.08
N GLU A 115 8.38 -11.33 -11.99
CA GLU A 115 7.87 -10.02 -11.53
C GLU A 115 8.19 -8.86 -12.49
N ASP A 116 9.23 -8.96 -13.30
CA ASP A 116 9.59 -7.99 -14.32
C ASP A 116 8.56 -7.89 -15.46
N ARG A 117 7.71 -8.94 -15.61
CA ARG A 117 6.63 -8.98 -16.59
C ARG A 117 5.40 -8.14 -16.20
N ILE A 118 5.48 -7.38 -15.13
CA ILE A 118 4.35 -6.55 -14.64
C ILE A 118 3.85 -5.55 -15.69
N GLN A 119 4.71 -5.11 -16.59
CA GLN A 119 4.34 -4.17 -17.64
C GLN A 119 3.63 -4.83 -18.84
N ASP A 120 3.75 -6.14 -18.99
CA ASP A 120 3.19 -6.89 -20.11
C ASP A 120 1.73 -7.29 -19.89
N VAL A 121 1.22 -7.11 -18.67
CA VAL A 121 -0.11 -7.55 -18.27
C VAL A 121 -0.97 -6.36 -17.85
N LEU A 122 -2.22 -6.36 -18.27
CA LEU A 122 -3.25 -5.42 -17.80
C LEU A 122 -4.39 -6.24 -17.19
N PRO A 123 -4.57 -6.22 -15.86
CA PRO A 123 -5.63 -6.95 -15.20
C PRO A 123 -7.02 -6.50 -15.62
N SER A 124 -7.95 -7.44 -15.71
CA SER A 124 -9.33 -7.20 -16.10
C SER A 124 -10.22 -6.76 -14.94
N ASP A 125 -9.82 -7.05 -13.69
CA ASP A 125 -10.56 -6.63 -12.50
C ASP A 125 -9.98 -5.32 -11.91
N TYR A 126 -10.85 -4.48 -11.32
CA TYR A 126 -10.49 -3.16 -10.81
C TYR A 126 -9.44 -3.20 -9.68
N TYR A 127 -9.50 -4.19 -8.79
CA TYR A 127 -8.51 -4.35 -7.73
C TYR A 127 -7.14 -4.74 -8.29
N GLY A 128 -7.10 -5.74 -9.18
CA GLY A 128 -5.87 -6.16 -9.86
C GLY A 128 -5.27 -5.02 -10.66
N LEU A 129 -6.10 -4.27 -11.39
CA LEU A 129 -5.64 -3.11 -12.15
C LEU A 129 -5.03 -2.03 -11.26
N ALA A 130 -5.68 -1.69 -10.13
CA ALA A 130 -5.12 -0.74 -9.17
C ALA A 130 -3.74 -1.19 -8.66
N LYS A 131 -3.61 -2.46 -8.27
CA LYS A 131 -2.35 -3.03 -7.79
C LYS A 131 -1.27 -3.04 -8.87
N ASN A 132 -1.61 -3.39 -10.11
CA ASN A 132 -0.70 -3.36 -11.25
C ASN A 132 -0.18 -1.93 -11.51
N LEU A 133 -1.07 -0.93 -11.53
CA LEU A 133 -0.69 0.47 -11.74
C LEU A 133 0.24 0.99 -10.65
N MET A 134 0.00 0.63 -9.38
CA MET A 134 0.92 0.97 -8.28
C MET A 134 2.30 0.33 -8.47
N SER A 135 2.35 -0.95 -8.84
CA SER A 135 3.61 -1.66 -9.09
C SER A 135 4.41 -1.05 -10.24
N ARG A 136 3.75 -0.70 -11.35
CA ARG A 136 4.39 0.02 -12.46
C ARG A 136 4.94 1.37 -12.01
N GLN A 137 4.20 2.08 -11.20
CA GLN A 137 4.64 3.37 -10.67
C GLN A 137 5.87 3.21 -9.77
N ILE A 138 5.91 2.19 -8.89
CA ILE A 138 7.07 1.89 -8.05
C ILE A 138 8.32 1.62 -8.89
N VAL A 139 8.21 0.78 -9.92
CA VAL A 139 9.32 0.49 -10.85
C VAL A 139 9.83 1.76 -11.53
N SER A 140 8.91 2.66 -11.92
CA SER A 140 9.26 3.90 -12.63
C SER A 140 9.88 4.96 -11.72
N LEU A 141 9.51 5.00 -10.44
CA LEU A 141 9.99 6.03 -9.51
C LEU A 141 11.45 5.84 -9.10
N GLN A 142 11.99 4.62 -9.15
CA GLN A 142 13.36 4.27 -8.70
C GLN A 142 13.70 4.90 -7.34
N SER A 143 12.75 4.86 -6.40
CA SER A 143 12.80 5.55 -5.12
C SER A 143 12.94 4.57 -3.93
N ASN A 144 12.83 5.09 -2.71
CA ASN A 144 12.82 4.32 -1.47
C ASN A 144 11.48 3.59 -1.19
N ILE A 145 10.73 3.23 -2.25
CA ILE A 145 9.43 2.57 -2.17
C ILE A 145 9.53 1.18 -2.77
N TYR A 146 9.11 0.17 -2.01
CA TYR A 146 9.22 -1.24 -2.39
C TYR A 146 7.85 -1.91 -2.40
N ASN A 147 7.64 -2.80 -3.36
CA ASN A 147 6.43 -3.62 -3.45
C ASN A 147 6.72 -5.03 -2.93
N LEU A 148 5.96 -5.48 -1.94
CA LEU A 148 6.02 -6.85 -1.41
C LEU A 148 4.85 -7.66 -1.98
N ARG A 149 5.13 -8.80 -2.62
CA ARG A 149 4.13 -9.69 -3.24
C ARG A 149 4.08 -11.03 -2.55
#